data_71f4640204943dc3989de103f28aff8f
#
_entry.id   71f4640204943dc3989de103f28aff8f
#
_cell.length_a   1.000
_cell.length_b   1.000
_cell.length_c   1.000
_cell.angle_alpha   90.00
_cell.angle_beta   90.00
_cell.angle_gamma   90.00
#
_symmetry.space_group_name_H-M   'P 1'
#
loop_
_entity.id
_entity.type
_entity.pdbx_description
1 polymer ?
#
loop_
_entity_poly.entity_id
_entity_poly.type
_entity_poly.pdbx_seq_one_letter_code
_entity_poly.pdbx_strand_id
1 'polypeptide(L)'
;MRALLRLLLVILIVLVAYLCFWPVPAEPQAWPSAAAPGYVGAHVPNRRLSELQRIALNGDSGPEHVALGPDGLLYAAVASGRILRMNADGSGLSVFADTSGRVLGFDFDTAGNLIAADAMNGLLSIDTTGKVRVLSNSVAGDPIRYADAVAV
;
A
#
# COMPACT_ATOMS: atom_id res chain seq x y z
N MET A 1 -39.73 -22.08 17.11
CA MET A 1 -38.79 -22.51 16.05
C MET A 1 -39.20 -22.06 14.65
N ARG A 2 -40.40 -22.43 14.14
CA ARG A 2 -40.88 -22.04 12.79
C ARG A 2 -40.99 -20.50 12.58
N ALA A 3 -41.49 -19.75 13.59
CA ALA A 3 -41.60 -18.30 13.50
C ALA A 3 -40.25 -17.60 13.42
N LEU A 4 -39.25 -18.05 14.21
CA LEU A 4 -37.88 -17.52 14.16
C LEU A 4 -37.21 -17.78 12.80
N LEU A 5 -37.43 -18.99 12.25
CA LEU A 5 -36.89 -19.33 10.93
C LEU A 5 -37.47 -18.44 9.80
N ARG A 6 -38.79 -18.16 9.88
CA ARG A 6 -39.45 -17.23 8.92
C ARG A 6 -38.90 -15.81 9.06
N LEU A 7 -38.69 -15.33 10.27
CA LEU A 7 -38.11 -14.00 10.52
C LEU A 7 -36.69 -13.89 9.94
N LEU A 8 -35.84 -14.90 10.19
CA LEU A 8 -34.47 -14.93 9.64
C LEU A 8 -34.49 -14.95 8.10
N LEU A 9 -35.41 -15.70 7.49
CA LEU A 9 -35.55 -15.74 6.05
C LEU A 9 -35.96 -14.37 5.48
N VAL A 10 -36.90 -13.66 6.12
CA VAL A 10 -37.32 -12.32 5.71
C VAL A 10 -36.15 -11.34 5.82
N ILE A 11 -35.41 -11.37 6.93
CA ILE A 11 -34.22 -10.51 7.12
C ILE A 11 -33.17 -10.78 6.02
N LEU A 12 -32.93 -12.05 5.71
CA LEU A 12 -31.98 -12.43 4.64
C LEU A 12 -32.44 -11.89 3.26
N ILE A 13 -33.73 -12.03 2.94
CA ILE A 13 -34.30 -11.53 1.68
C ILE A 13 -34.16 -10.01 1.59
N VAL A 14 -34.47 -9.29 2.67
CA VAL A 14 -34.33 -7.81 2.71
C VAL A 14 -32.86 -7.40 2.57
N LEU A 15 -31.93 -8.11 3.22
CA LEU A 15 -30.50 -7.85 3.10
C LEU A 15 -30.01 -8.08 1.67
N VAL A 16 -30.40 -9.19 1.05
CA VAL A 16 -30.04 -9.47 -0.35
C VAL A 16 -30.63 -8.42 -1.29
N ALA A 17 -31.90 -8.05 -1.11
CA ALA A 17 -32.51 -6.98 -1.90
C ALA A 17 -31.79 -5.64 -1.72
N TYR A 18 -31.42 -5.28 -0.50
CA TYR A 18 -30.61 -4.09 -0.22
C TYR A 18 -29.27 -4.13 -0.94
N LEU A 19 -28.53 -5.23 -0.86
CA LEU A 19 -27.22 -5.36 -1.51
C LEU A 19 -27.30 -5.37 -3.04
N CYS A 20 -28.40 -5.89 -3.63
CA CYS A 20 -28.56 -5.97 -5.08
C CYS A 20 -29.12 -4.69 -5.70
N PHE A 21 -29.95 -3.94 -5.00
CA PHE A 21 -30.73 -2.83 -5.56
C PHE A 21 -30.40 -1.47 -4.96
N TRP A 22 -29.59 -1.41 -3.88
CA TRP A 22 -29.16 -0.12 -3.33
C TRP A 22 -28.26 0.61 -4.32
N PRO A 23 -28.56 1.85 -4.68
CA PRO A 23 -27.76 2.59 -5.65
C PRO A 23 -26.37 2.85 -5.08
N VAL A 24 -25.33 2.36 -5.76
CA VAL A 24 -23.95 2.74 -5.48
C VAL A 24 -23.69 4.12 -6.09
N PRO A 25 -23.04 5.05 -5.38
CA PRO A 25 -22.69 6.37 -5.90
C PRO A 25 -21.49 6.27 -6.86
N ALA A 26 -21.61 5.41 -7.87
CA ALA A 26 -20.59 5.20 -8.89
C ALA A 26 -21.29 5.06 -10.25
N GLU A 27 -20.88 5.88 -11.20
CA GLU A 27 -21.33 5.80 -12.58
C GLU A 27 -20.25 5.06 -13.38
N PRO A 28 -20.39 3.74 -13.60
CA PRO A 28 -19.42 2.98 -14.37
C PRO A 28 -19.43 3.46 -15.82
N GLN A 29 -18.26 3.85 -16.31
CA GLN A 29 -18.08 4.24 -17.72
C GLN A 29 -17.37 3.11 -18.47
N ALA A 30 -17.91 2.77 -19.65
CA ALA A 30 -17.25 1.83 -20.53
C ALA A 30 -15.95 2.45 -21.08
N TRP A 31 -14.83 1.79 -20.83
CA TRP A 31 -13.54 2.17 -21.41
C TRP A 31 -13.23 1.24 -22.58
N PRO A 32 -13.16 1.75 -23.84
CA PRO A 32 -12.73 0.95 -24.96
C PRO A 32 -11.23 0.66 -24.82
N SER A 33 -10.89 -0.53 -24.35
CA SER A 33 -9.49 -0.96 -24.29
C SER A 33 -8.97 -1.28 -25.68
N ALA A 34 -7.74 -0.88 -26.00
CA ALA A 34 -7.05 -1.35 -27.19
C ALA A 34 -6.91 -2.88 -27.13
N ALA A 35 -7.01 -3.55 -28.28
CA ALA A 35 -6.78 -4.99 -28.32
C ALA A 35 -5.36 -5.30 -27.82
N ALA A 36 -5.24 -6.31 -26.95
CA ALA A 36 -3.94 -6.74 -26.46
C ALA A 36 -3.05 -7.19 -27.63
N PRO A 37 -1.81 -6.70 -27.74
CA PRO A 37 -0.92 -7.02 -28.86
C PRO A 37 -0.49 -8.50 -28.90
N GLY A 38 -0.84 -9.28 -27.89
CA GLY A 38 -0.37 -10.66 -27.70
C GLY A 38 1.07 -10.70 -27.23
N TYR A 39 1.64 -11.91 -27.25
CA TYR A 39 3.03 -12.14 -26.80
C TYR A 39 4.02 -11.94 -27.98
N VAL A 40 4.01 -10.75 -28.60
CA VAL A 40 4.85 -10.40 -29.74
C VAL A 40 5.69 -9.15 -29.43
N GLY A 41 6.79 -8.94 -30.14
CA GLY A 41 7.66 -7.78 -29.95
C GLY A 41 8.18 -7.65 -28.52
N ALA A 42 7.93 -6.54 -27.86
CA ALA A 42 8.36 -6.31 -26.47
C ALA A 42 7.70 -7.23 -25.43
N HIS A 43 6.61 -7.91 -25.81
CA HIS A 43 5.84 -8.81 -24.94
C HIS A 43 6.19 -10.31 -25.15
N VAL A 44 7.20 -10.60 -25.95
CA VAL A 44 7.64 -12.00 -26.12
C VAL A 44 8.05 -12.59 -24.78
N PRO A 45 7.54 -13.80 -24.41
CA PRO A 45 7.91 -14.47 -23.18
C PRO A 45 9.43 -14.61 -23.03
N ASN A 46 9.95 -14.34 -21.87
CA ASN A 46 11.37 -14.44 -21.57
C ASN A 46 11.59 -15.05 -20.17
N ARG A 47 12.86 -15.36 -19.84
CA ARG A 47 13.26 -15.93 -18.55
C ARG A 47 14.11 -14.97 -17.70
N ARG A 48 14.06 -13.66 -17.95
CA ARG A 48 14.91 -12.69 -17.25
C ARG A 48 14.70 -12.68 -15.73
N LEU A 49 13.52 -13.05 -15.26
CA LEU A 49 13.15 -13.11 -13.84
C LEU A 49 13.04 -14.56 -13.32
N SER A 50 13.64 -15.55 -13.99
CA SER A 50 13.57 -16.97 -13.56
C SER A 50 14.46 -17.27 -12.34
N GLU A 51 15.48 -16.43 -12.08
CA GLU A 51 16.43 -16.58 -10.98
C GLU A 51 16.29 -15.41 -10.03
N LEU A 52 15.21 -15.42 -9.22
CA LEU A 52 14.95 -14.39 -8.23
C LEU A 52 15.61 -14.74 -6.90
N GLN A 53 16.38 -13.80 -6.36
CA GLN A 53 16.84 -13.86 -4.98
C GLN A 53 15.73 -13.36 -4.05
N ARG A 54 15.38 -14.15 -3.04
CA ARG A 54 14.43 -13.74 -1.99
C ARG A 54 15.19 -13.17 -0.81
N ILE A 55 14.81 -11.96 -0.39
CA ILE A 55 15.34 -11.32 0.81
C ILE A 55 14.39 -11.64 1.98
N ALA A 56 14.93 -12.26 3.03
CA ALA A 56 14.16 -12.52 4.24
C ALA A 56 14.01 -11.22 5.06
N LEU A 57 12.79 -10.93 5.51
CA LEU A 57 12.48 -9.71 6.26
C LEU A 57 12.42 -9.91 7.79
N ASN A 58 13.05 -10.97 8.31
CA ASN A 58 13.18 -11.27 9.75
C ASN A 58 11.84 -11.23 10.53
N GLY A 59 10.79 -11.81 9.95
CA GLY A 59 9.46 -11.90 10.56
C GLY A 59 8.51 -10.80 10.13
N ASP A 60 8.97 -9.75 9.47
CA ASP A 60 8.10 -8.78 8.78
C ASP A 60 7.55 -9.36 7.47
N SER A 61 6.46 -8.80 7.00
CA SER A 61 5.76 -9.24 5.79
C SER A 61 5.10 -8.09 5.04
N GLY A 62 4.63 -8.36 3.83
CA GLY A 62 3.84 -7.43 3.04
C GLY A 62 4.59 -6.14 2.72
N PRO A 63 5.77 -6.19 2.06
CA PRO A 63 6.41 -5.00 1.55
C PRO A 63 5.50 -4.36 0.50
N GLU A 64 5.11 -3.10 0.72
CA GLU A 64 4.22 -2.37 -0.17
C GLU A 64 5.00 -1.47 -1.11
N HIS A 65 5.95 -0.72 -0.55
CA HIS A 65 6.83 0.15 -1.31
C HIS A 65 8.29 -0.15 -1.01
N VAL A 66 9.12 -0.15 -2.07
CA VAL A 66 10.55 -0.42 -1.98
C VAL A 66 11.29 0.57 -2.87
N ALA A 67 12.28 1.27 -2.33
CA ALA A 67 13.09 2.22 -3.08
C ALA A 67 14.54 2.25 -2.58
N LEU A 68 15.46 2.68 -3.45
CA LEU A 68 16.83 3.03 -3.07
C LEU A 68 16.84 4.43 -2.48
N GLY A 69 17.39 4.57 -1.29
CA GLY A 69 17.64 5.86 -0.67
C GLY A 69 18.85 6.59 -1.28
N PRO A 70 19.01 7.88 -0.95
CA PRO A 70 20.16 8.68 -1.39
C PRO A 70 21.51 8.17 -0.83
N ASP A 71 21.48 7.36 0.22
CA ASP A 71 22.63 6.67 0.81
C ASP A 71 22.99 5.35 0.09
N GLY A 72 22.24 4.98 -0.97
CA GLY A 72 22.43 3.74 -1.74
C GLY A 72 21.90 2.49 -1.06
N LEU A 73 21.22 2.62 0.07
CA LEU A 73 20.58 1.49 0.76
C LEU A 73 19.15 1.28 0.25
N LEU A 74 18.67 0.05 0.36
CA LEU A 74 17.30 -0.33 0.02
C LEU A 74 16.40 -0.10 1.23
N TYR A 75 15.30 0.60 1.02
CA TYR A 75 14.26 0.84 2.01
C TYR A 75 12.98 0.10 1.62
N ALA A 76 12.31 -0.51 2.60
CA ALA A 76 11.08 -1.25 2.36
C ALA A 76 10.05 -0.94 3.47
N ALA A 77 8.90 -0.40 3.08
CA ALA A 77 7.76 -0.22 3.98
C ALA A 77 7.00 -1.55 4.10
N VAL A 78 6.78 -2.02 5.33
CA VAL A 78 6.19 -3.33 5.60
C VAL A 78 4.88 -3.24 6.38
N ALA A 79 4.15 -4.36 6.44
CA ALA A 79 2.80 -4.42 7.00
C ALA A 79 2.70 -3.98 8.47
N SER A 80 3.75 -4.12 9.24
CA SER A 80 3.79 -3.76 10.66
C SER A 80 3.86 -2.25 10.95
N GLY A 81 3.99 -1.40 9.91
CA GLY A 81 4.26 0.04 10.06
C GLY A 81 5.74 0.37 10.14
N ARG A 82 6.61 -0.64 10.11
CA ARG A 82 8.05 -0.44 10.07
C ARG A 82 8.53 -0.12 8.66
N ILE A 83 9.58 0.67 8.59
CA ILE A 83 10.40 0.86 7.39
C ILE A 83 11.73 0.18 7.65
N LEU A 84 12.00 -0.84 6.87
CA LEU A 84 13.26 -1.58 6.94
C LEU A 84 14.29 -0.92 6.04
N ARG A 85 15.58 -1.05 6.41
CA ARG A 85 16.72 -0.58 5.63
C ARG A 85 17.78 -1.67 5.54
N MET A 86 18.37 -1.85 4.35
CA MET A 86 19.32 -2.93 4.09
C MET A 86 20.20 -2.61 2.88
N ASN A 87 21.26 -3.37 2.68
CA ASN A 87 22.00 -3.37 1.43
C ASN A 87 21.14 -3.94 0.29
N ALA A 88 21.49 -3.65 -0.97
CA ALA A 88 20.74 -4.13 -2.14
C ALA A 88 20.67 -5.67 -2.25
N ASP A 89 21.61 -6.39 -1.64
CA ASP A 89 21.63 -7.85 -1.55
C ASP A 89 20.83 -8.41 -0.37
N GLY A 90 20.20 -7.54 0.43
CA GLY A 90 19.45 -7.89 1.63
C GLY A 90 20.28 -8.04 2.91
N SER A 91 21.58 -7.90 2.84
CA SER A 91 22.43 -7.94 4.03
C SER A 91 22.29 -6.67 4.87
N GLY A 92 22.64 -6.72 6.14
CA GLY A 92 22.59 -5.58 7.04
C GLY A 92 21.19 -5.07 7.35
N LEU A 93 20.16 -5.91 7.18
CA LEU A 93 18.76 -5.53 7.43
C LEU A 93 18.59 -5.04 8.87
N SER A 94 17.98 -3.86 8.99
CA SER A 94 17.66 -3.18 10.25
C SER A 94 16.34 -2.44 10.13
N VAL A 95 15.70 -2.15 11.26
CA VAL A 95 14.55 -1.23 11.30
C VAL A 95 15.10 0.19 11.27
N PHE A 96 14.70 0.95 10.26
CA PHE A 96 15.04 2.37 10.12
C PHE A 96 14.09 3.26 10.90
N ALA A 97 12.78 3.02 10.78
CA ALA A 97 11.74 3.75 11.48
C ALA A 97 10.53 2.87 11.76
N ASP A 98 9.69 3.28 12.70
CA ASP A 98 8.40 2.67 12.99
C ASP A 98 7.35 3.78 13.08
N THR A 99 6.36 3.75 12.19
CA THR A 99 5.25 4.73 12.17
C THR A 99 4.07 4.29 13.03
N SER A 100 4.08 3.04 13.49
CA SER A 100 2.95 2.38 14.15
C SER A 100 1.65 2.45 13.32
N GLY A 101 1.77 2.69 12.00
CA GLY A 101 0.70 2.80 11.04
C GLY A 101 0.84 1.81 9.89
N ARG A 102 0.64 2.30 8.66
CA ARG A 102 0.82 1.53 7.43
C ARG A 102 1.32 2.44 6.32
N VAL A 103 2.62 2.49 6.10
CA VAL A 103 3.20 3.22 4.97
C VAL A 103 2.94 2.45 3.68
N LEU A 104 2.25 3.07 2.73
CA LEU A 104 1.92 2.49 1.43
C LEU A 104 2.83 3.02 0.32
N GLY A 105 3.25 4.29 0.41
CA GLY A 105 4.20 4.90 -0.52
C GLY A 105 5.15 5.85 0.19
N PHE A 106 6.36 6.01 -0.34
CA PHE A 106 7.31 7.01 0.14
C PHE A 106 8.27 7.44 -0.97
N ASP A 107 8.85 8.62 -0.78
CA ASP A 107 9.92 9.15 -1.62
C ASP A 107 10.92 9.93 -0.75
N PHE A 108 12.07 10.30 -1.28
CA PHE A 108 13.09 11.04 -0.55
C PHE A 108 13.16 12.49 -1.01
N ASP A 109 13.17 13.43 -0.05
CA ASP A 109 13.43 14.83 -0.34
C ASP A 109 14.93 15.10 -0.60
N THR A 110 15.25 16.31 -1.07
CA THR A 110 16.63 16.71 -1.37
C THR A 110 17.53 16.78 -0.13
N ALA A 111 16.98 16.79 1.08
CA ALA A 111 17.72 16.74 2.33
C ALA A 111 17.94 15.30 2.83
N GLY A 112 17.39 14.30 2.11
CA GLY A 112 17.48 12.88 2.45
C GLY A 112 16.45 12.42 3.47
N ASN A 113 15.43 13.24 3.81
CA ASN A 113 14.33 12.77 4.62
C ASN A 113 13.40 11.90 3.77
N LEU A 114 12.85 10.85 4.38
CA LEU A 114 11.85 10.00 3.77
C LEU A 114 10.47 10.61 4.02
N ILE A 115 9.79 11.02 2.94
CA ILE A 115 8.42 11.52 2.98
C ILE A 115 7.49 10.34 2.71
N ALA A 116 6.58 10.07 3.61
CA ALA A 116 5.75 8.86 3.58
C ALA A 116 4.26 9.19 3.58
N ALA A 117 3.52 8.49 2.70
CA ALA A 117 2.07 8.37 2.75
C ALA A 117 1.70 7.17 3.63
N ASP A 118 1.15 7.44 4.79
CA ASP A 118 0.74 6.42 5.76
C ASP A 118 -0.79 6.37 5.82
N ALA A 119 -1.36 5.19 5.59
CA ALA A 119 -2.80 4.99 5.51
C ALA A 119 -3.55 5.38 6.80
N MET A 120 -2.87 5.36 7.95
CA MET A 120 -3.46 5.64 9.25
C MET A 120 -3.06 7.02 9.78
N ASN A 121 -1.84 7.48 9.48
CA ASN A 121 -1.24 8.66 10.08
C ASN A 121 -1.16 9.86 9.11
N GLY A 122 -1.54 9.68 7.82
CA GLY A 122 -1.50 10.72 6.80
C GLY A 122 -0.10 10.91 6.20
N LEU A 123 0.31 12.16 5.99
CA LEU A 123 1.61 12.50 5.42
C LEU A 123 2.65 12.68 6.53
N LEU A 124 3.74 11.93 6.43
CA LEU A 124 4.82 11.91 7.41
C LEU A 124 6.15 12.37 6.78
N SER A 125 7.04 12.89 7.62
CA SER A 125 8.46 13.07 7.32
C SER A 125 9.27 12.27 8.32
N ILE A 126 10.22 11.49 7.84
CA ILE A 126 11.13 10.68 8.65
C ILE A 126 12.54 11.15 8.34
N ASP A 127 13.22 11.71 9.33
CA ASP A 127 14.56 12.24 9.14
C ASP A 127 15.61 11.13 8.95
N THR A 128 16.82 11.51 8.61
CA THR A 128 17.93 10.58 8.34
C THR A 128 18.32 9.71 9.57
N THR A 129 17.82 10.05 10.76
CA THR A 129 18.01 9.28 12.00
C THR A 129 16.85 8.30 12.26
N GLY A 130 15.79 8.32 11.44
CA GLY A 130 14.59 7.50 11.60
C GLY A 130 13.50 8.12 12.48
N LYS A 131 13.64 9.40 12.88
CA LYS A 131 12.65 10.10 13.70
C LYS A 131 11.45 10.50 12.86
N VAL A 132 10.27 10.02 13.24
CA VAL A 132 9.00 10.28 12.55
C VAL A 132 8.39 11.60 13.02
N ARG A 133 7.88 12.40 12.08
CA ARG A 133 7.10 13.62 12.31
C ARG A 133 5.91 13.65 11.37
N VAL A 134 4.73 13.93 11.90
CA VAL A 134 3.52 14.15 11.09
C VAL A 134 3.63 15.52 10.41
N LEU A 135 3.49 15.55 9.08
CA LEU A 135 3.38 16.77 8.28
C LEU A 135 1.93 17.23 8.16
N SER A 136 1.03 16.29 7.84
CA SER A 136 -0.41 16.55 7.79
C SER A 136 -1.17 15.25 8.00
N ASN A 137 -2.18 15.27 8.86
CA ASN A 137 -3.11 14.15 9.05
C ASN A 137 -4.57 14.55 8.77
N SER A 138 -4.80 15.79 8.34
CA SER A 138 -6.15 16.29 8.05
C SER A 138 -6.13 17.41 7.02
N VAL A 139 -7.25 17.61 6.34
CA VAL A 139 -7.50 18.72 5.40
C VAL A 139 -8.79 19.39 5.83
N ALA A 140 -8.75 20.70 6.14
CA ALA A 140 -9.89 21.49 6.61
C ALA A 140 -10.63 20.86 7.81
N GLY A 141 -9.93 20.14 8.67
CA GLY A 141 -10.49 19.45 9.84
C GLY A 141 -10.93 18.01 9.58
N ASP A 142 -11.04 17.58 8.34
CA ASP A 142 -11.32 16.18 7.99
C ASP A 142 -10.06 15.34 7.99
N PRO A 143 -10.03 14.18 8.66
CA PRO A 143 -8.86 13.31 8.66
C PRO A 143 -8.50 12.82 7.25
N ILE A 144 -7.19 12.83 6.92
CA ILE A 144 -6.68 12.12 5.75
C ILE A 144 -6.86 10.63 6.02
N ARG A 145 -7.65 9.99 5.17
CA ARG A 145 -7.91 8.56 5.27
C ARG A 145 -7.23 7.86 4.11
N TYR A 146 -6.42 6.87 4.44
CA TYR A 146 -5.79 5.99 3.46
C TYR A 146 -4.88 6.74 2.48
N ALA A 147 -3.92 7.53 3.01
CA ALA A 147 -2.86 8.09 2.17
C ALA A 147 -2.04 6.94 1.57
N ASP A 148 -1.89 6.91 0.24
CA ASP A 148 -1.37 5.76 -0.50
C ASP A 148 -0.04 6.06 -1.20
N ALA A 149 0.04 7.16 -1.92
CA ALA A 149 1.22 7.52 -2.69
C ALA A 149 1.67 8.95 -2.43
N VAL A 150 2.97 9.19 -2.54
CA VAL A 150 3.61 10.49 -2.48
C VAL A 150 4.72 10.55 -3.51
N ALA A 151 4.95 11.72 -4.09
CA ALA A 151 6.12 12.05 -4.89
C ALA A 151 6.70 13.37 -4.41
N VAL A 152 8.04 13.53 -4.42
CA VAL A 152 8.78 14.69 -3.95
C VAL A 152 9.60 15.29 -5.09
#